data_b19f8317466dc54469fd95788b852e0b
#
_entry.id   b19f8317466dc54469fd95788b852e0b
#
_cell.length_a   1.000
_cell.length_b   1.000
_cell.length_c   1.000
_cell.angle_alpha   90.00
_cell.angle_beta   90.00
_cell.angle_gamma   90.00
#
_symmetry.space_group_name_H-M   'P 1'
#
loop_
_entity.id
_entity.type
_entity.pdbx_description
1 polymer ?
#
loop_
_entity_poly.entity_id
_entity_poly.type
_entity_poly.pdbx_seq_one_letter_code
_entity_poly.pdbx_strand_id
1 'polypeptide(L)'
;YGPRMMPDDGRVVSNFIVQALRGEPITIYGDGKQTRSFCYIDDLVDGLIRLMESPPAETGPVNLGNPVETEIGTLAERIVGLVGADAAMEYRDLPTDDPLQRCPDITRARRLLDWQPKVPLDEGLAKTVDYFRGVV
;
A
#
# COMPACT_ATOMS: atom_id res chain seq x y z
N TYR A 1 -3.53 1.22 2.11
CA TYR A 1 -4.35 0.61 1.05
C TYR A 1 -5.46 -0.22 1.69
N GLY A 2 -6.50 -0.49 0.92
CA GLY A 2 -7.61 -1.31 1.41
C GLY A 2 -8.92 -1.03 0.66
N PRO A 3 -10.02 -1.68 1.05
CA PRO A 3 -11.35 -1.37 0.55
C PRO A 3 -11.70 0.11 0.73
N ARG A 4 -12.54 0.64 -0.18
CA ARG A 4 -12.97 2.05 -0.26
C ARG A 4 -11.90 3.03 -0.77
N MET A 5 -10.75 2.56 -1.26
CA MET A 5 -9.90 3.40 -2.10
C MET A 5 -10.67 3.82 -3.35
N MET A 6 -10.37 5.01 -3.85
CA MET A 6 -10.95 5.46 -5.11
C MET A 6 -10.22 4.81 -6.28
N PRO A 7 -10.94 4.37 -7.33
CA PRO A 7 -10.31 3.75 -8.51
C PRO A 7 -9.35 4.66 -9.26
N ASP A 8 -9.54 5.95 -9.17
CA ASP A 8 -8.82 6.99 -9.91
C ASP A 8 -7.99 7.93 -9.01
N ASP A 9 -7.62 7.48 -7.81
CA ASP A 9 -6.85 8.30 -6.88
C ASP A 9 -5.35 8.44 -7.22
N GLY A 10 -4.89 7.79 -8.28
CA GLY A 10 -3.51 7.86 -8.75
C GLY A 10 -2.49 7.08 -7.93
N ARG A 11 -2.93 6.29 -6.96
CA ARG A 11 -2.05 5.48 -6.11
C ARG A 11 -1.71 4.15 -6.77
N VAL A 12 -0.52 3.64 -6.50
CA VAL A 12 0.00 2.45 -7.18
C VAL A 12 -0.88 1.21 -6.98
N VAL A 13 -1.40 0.97 -5.77
CA VAL A 13 -2.23 -0.21 -5.49
C VAL A 13 -3.55 -0.15 -6.26
N SER A 14 -4.27 0.98 -6.18
CA SER A 14 -5.52 1.17 -6.92
C SER A 14 -5.31 1.11 -8.43
N ASN A 15 -4.28 1.80 -8.94
CA ASN A 15 -3.96 1.79 -10.37
C ASN A 15 -3.71 0.37 -10.89
N PHE A 16 -2.88 -0.41 -10.22
CA PHE A 16 -2.57 -1.77 -10.64
C PHE A 16 -3.80 -2.70 -10.60
N ILE A 17 -4.62 -2.58 -9.55
CA ILE A 17 -5.84 -3.39 -9.45
C ILE A 17 -6.82 -3.03 -10.56
N VAL A 18 -7.06 -1.74 -10.80
CA VAL A 18 -7.98 -1.27 -11.85
C VAL A 18 -7.50 -1.71 -13.22
N GLN A 19 -6.21 -1.52 -13.53
CA GLN A 19 -5.62 -1.95 -14.80
C GLN A 19 -5.76 -3.46 -14.99
N ALA A 20 -5.42 -4.25 -13.97
CA ALA A 20 -5.55 -5.71 -14.04
C ALA A 20 -7.00 -6.17 -14.25
N LEU A 21 -7.96 -5.57 -13.53
CA LEU A 21 -9.39 -5.91 -13.67
C LEU A 21 -9.97 -5.52 -15.04
N ARG A 22 -9.43 -4.49 -15.67
CA ARG A 22 -9.84 -4.05 -17.02
C ARG A 22 -9.10 -4.78 -18.14
N GLY A 23 -8.15 -5.63 -17.82
CA GLY A 23 -7.30 -6.27 -18.82
C GLY A 23 -6.34 -5.29 -19.53
N GLU A 24 -6.06 -4.17 -18.90
CA GLU A 24 -5.12 -3.17 -19.38
C GLU A 24 -3.69 -3.53 -18.94
N PRO A 25 -2.65 -3.07 -19.67
CA PRO A 25 -1.27 -3.23 -19.21
C PRO A 25 -1.04 -2.55 -17.86
N ILE A 26 -0.26 -3.20 -16.99
CA ILE A 26 0.16 -2.62 -15.72
C ILE A 26 1.28 -1.61 -15.99
N THR A 27 1.05 -0.35 -15.65
CA THR A 27 2.02 0.73 -15.85
C THR A 27 2.99 0.83 -14.68
N ILE A 28 4.26 0.49 -14.91
CA ILE A 28 5.34 0.59 -13.94
C ILE A 28 6.23 1.78 -14.29
N TYR A 29 6.41 2.71 -13.36
CA TYR A 29 7.33 3.82 -13.53
C TYR A 29 8.73 3.42 -13.05
N GLY A 30 9.76 3.65 -13.87
CA GLY A 30 11.11 3.18 -13.64
C GLY A 30 11.28 1.70 -13.99
N ASP A 31 12.20 1.02 -13.32
CA ASP A 31 12.52 -0.41 -13.55
C ASP A 31 11.73 -1.37 -12.64
N GLY A 32 10.86 -0.84 -11.79
CA GLY A 32 10.08 -1.63 -10.83
C GLY A 32 10.85 -2.10 -9.59
N LYS A 33 12.14 -1.74 -9.46
CA LYS A 33 12.98 -2.11 -8.30
C LYS A 33 12.89 -1.12 -7.14
N GLN A 34 12.29 0.04 -7.35
CA GLN A 34 12.00 0.96 -6.26
C GLN A 34 11.06 0.28 -5.25
N THR A 35 11.26 0.56 -3.98
CA THR A 35 10.51 -0.05 -2.90
C THR A 35 9.55 0.93 -2.25
N ARG A 36 8.43 0.42 -1.78
CA ARG A 36 7.45 1.15 -0.97
C ARG A 36 6.98 0.25 0.16
N SER A 37 6.43 0.86 1.16
CA SER A 37 5.81 0.19 2.30
C SER A 37 4.31 0.40 2.26
N PHE A 38 3.56 -0.67 2.43
CA PHE A 38 2.10 -0.65 2.29
C PHE A 38 1.44 -1.06 3.61
N CYS A 39 0.70 -0.13 4.20
CA CYS A 39 -0.05 -0.35 5.43
C CYS A 39 -1.53 -0.57 5.09
N TYR A 40 -2.09 -1.69 5.55
CA TYR A 40 -3.52 -1.97 5.38
C TYR A 40 -4.36 -1.01 6.22
N ILE A 41 -5.51 -0.63 5.70
CA ILE A 41 -6.33 0.44 6.29
C ILE A 41 -6.76 0.14 7.73
N ASP A 42 -7.12 -1.09 8.06
CA ASP A 42 -7.55 -1.45 9.40
C ASP A 42 -6.41 -1.28 10.42
N ASP A 43 -5.18 -1.63 10.04
CA ASP A 43 -4.01 -1.39 10.86
C ASP A 43 -3.77 0.10 11.09
N LEU A 44 -3.90 0.91 10.05
CA LEU A 44 -3.75 2.36 10.16
C LEU A 44 -4.81 2.98 11.06
N VAL A 45 -6.07 2.57 10.91
CA VAL A 45 -7.18 3.06 11.75
C VAL A 45 -6.98 2.69 13.21
N ASP A 46 -6.57 1.46 13.51
CA ASP A 46 -6.22 1.04 14.87
C ASP A 46 -5.10 1.93 15.46
N GLY A 47 -4.07 2.21 14.69
CA GLY A 47 -2.99 3.11 15.10
C GLY A 47 -3.47 4.54 15.40
N LEU A 48 -4.35 5.09 14.57
CA LEU A 48 -4.94 6.41 14.75
C LEU A 48 -5.81 6.47 16.03
N ILE A 49 -6.62 5.44 16.29
CA ILE A 49 -7.43 5.35 17.51
C ILE A 49 -6.54 5.32 18.75
N ARG A 50 -5.49 4.49 18.76
CA ARG A 50 -4.54 4.42 19.86
C ARG A 50 -3.81 5.75 20.08
N LEU A 51 -3.47 6.47 19.02
CA LEU A 51 -2.85 7.79 19.10
C LEU A 51 -3.81 8.81 19.73
N MET A 52 -5.10 8.79 19.37
CA MET A 52 -6.12 9.66 19.97
C MET A 52 -6.31 9.38 21.46
N GLU A 53 -6.16 8.14 21.89
CA GLU A 53 -6.30 7.70 23.29
C GLU A 53 -5.00 7.80 24.09
N SER A 54 -3.89 8.25 23.48
CA SER A 54 -2.61 8.40 24.15
C SER A 54 -2.63 9.51 25.19
N PRO A 55 -1.73 9.48 26.23
CA PRO A 55 -1.68 10.52 27.25
C PRO A 55 -1.47 11.91 26.65
N PRO A 56 -2.08 12.99 27.23
CA PRO A 56 -1.95 14.36 26.73
C PRO A 56 -0.49 14.89 26.67
N ALA A 57 0.42 14.30 27.42
CA ALA A 57 1.85 14.64 27.42
C ALA A 57 2.59 14.13 26.15
N GLU A 58 2.00 13.18 25.42
CA GLU A 58 2.57 12.65 24.18
C GLU A 58 2.22 13.59 23.02
N THR A 59 3.08 14.57 22.74
CA THR A 59 2.84 15.66 21.78
C THR A 59 3.78 15.48 20.63
N GLY A 60 4.30 14.89 20.02
CA GLY A 60 5.18 14.82 18.86
C GLY A 60 4.62 13.90 17.78
N PRO A 61 5.22 13.92 16.61
CA PRO A 61 4.80 13.06 15.52
C PRO A 61 5.06 11.58 15.84
N VAL A 62 4.11 10.72 15.48
CA VAL A 62 4.24 9.27 15.57
C VAL A 62 3.99 8.68 14.19
N ASN A 63 4.99 8.03 13.61
CA ASN A 63 4.84 7.36 12.34
C ASN A 63 4.00 6.10 12.49
N LEU A 64 2.97 5.98 11.66
CA LEU A 64 2.14 4.79 11.50
C LEU A 64 2.30 4.26 10.08
N GLY A 65 2.74 3.03 9.94
CA GLY A 65 2.97 2.41 8.65
C GLY A 65 3.49 0.98 8.79
N ASN A 66 3.73 0.35 7.67
CA ASN A 66 4.31 -0.99 7.65
C ASN A 66 5.80 -0.90 7.29
N PRO A 67 6.74 -1.34 8.15
CA PRO A 67 8.17 -1.26 7.86
C PRO A 67 8.66 -2.31 6.85
N VAL A 68 7.81 -3.23 6.40
CA VAL A 68 8.17 -4.20 5.37
C VAL A 68 8.14 -3.52 4.01
N GLU A 69 9.28 -3.52 3.33
CA GLU A 69 9.42 -2.94 1.99
C GLU A 69 9.04 -3.96 0.91
N THR A 70 8.38 -3.49 -0.14
CA THR A 70 8.02 -4.30 -1.31
C THR A 70 8.44 -3.57 -2.57
N GLU A 71 9.11 -4.26 -3.48
CA GLU A 71 9.41 -3.74 -4.82
C GLU A 71 8.10 -3.55 -5.61
N ILE A 72 8.03 -2.47 -6.37
CA ILE A 72 6.85 -2.15 -7.17
C ILE A 72 6.57 -3.23 -8.23
N GLY A 73 7.60 -3.79 -8.84
CA GLY A 73 7.46 -4.92 -9.76
C GLY A 73 6.83 -6.15 -9.09
N THR A 74 7.29 -6.50 -7.90
CA THR A 74 6.72 -7.60 -7.11
C THR A 74 5.26 -7.34 -6.73
N LEU A 75 4.93 -6.11 -6.36
CA LEU A 75 3.53 -5.72 -6.08
C LEU A 75 2.64 -5.95 -7.30
N ALA A 76 3.10 -5.54 -8.48
CA ALA A 76 2.37 -5.74 -9.74
C ALA A 76 2.10 -7.22 -10.01
N GLU A 77 3.12 -8.06 -9.89
CA GLU A 77 3.00 -9.52 -10.08
C GLU A 77 1.98 -10.15 -9.10
N ARG A 78 2.02 -9.76 -7.83
CA ARG A 78 1.07 -10.23 -6.81
C ARG A 78 -0.36 -9.84 -7.14
N ILE A 79 -0.60 -8.60 -7.56
CA ILE A 79 -1.92 -8.11 -7.93
C ILE A 79 -2.45 -8.85 -9.17
N VAL A 80 -1.62 -9.00 -10.20
CA VAL A 80 -2.00 -9.75 -11.41
C VAL A 80 -2.38 -11.19 -11.06
N GLY A 81 -1.61 -11.85 -10.20
CA GLY A 81 -1.92 -13.20 -9.72
C GLY A 81 -3.24 -13.29 -8.95
N LEU A 82 -3.52 -12.32 -8.06
CA LEU A 82 -4.76 -12.28 -7.28
C LEU A 82 -5.99 -11.99 -8.14
N VAL A 83 -5.86 -11.13 -9.14
CA VAL A 83 -6.95 -10.84 -10.09
C VAL A 83 -7.19 -12.03 -11.02
N GLY A 84 -6.18 -12.82 -11.30
CA GLY A 84 -6.21 -13.90 -12.30
C GLY A 84 -6.16 -13.36 -13.72
N ALA A 85 -5.57 -12.19 -13.91
CA ALA A 85 -5.44 -11.55 -15.22
C ALA A 85 -4.16 -12.01 -15.94
N ASP A 86 -4.20 -11.95 -17.28
CA ASP A 86 -3.02 -12.03 -18.13
C ASP A 86 -2.69 -10.60 -18.58
N ALA A 87 -2.04 -9.83 -17.72
CA ALA A 87 -1.73 -8.44 -17.94
C ALA A 87 -0.24 -8.24 -18.23
N ALA A 88 0.07 -7.55 -19.33
CA ALA A 88 1.43 -7.16 -19.67
C ALA A 88 1.92 -6.06 -18.72
N MET A 89 3.25 -6.02 -18.49
CA MET A 89 3.90 -4.92 -17.78
C MET A 89 4.39 -3.89 -18.79
N GLU A 90 4.02 -2.65 -18.62
CA GLU A 90 4.47 -1.51 -19.41
C GLU A 90 5.33 -0.59 -18.55
N TYR A 91 6.59 -0.39 -18.94
CA TYR A 91 7.52 0.44 -18.19
C TYR A 91 7.57 1.85 -18.77
N ARG A 92 7.51 2.85 -17.91
CA ARG A 92 7.60 4.28 -18.23
C ARG A 92 8.68 4.95 -17.41
N ASP A 93 9.15 6.12 -17.85
CA ASP A 93 10.18 6.87 -17.14
C ASP A 93 9.72 7.25 -15.72
N LEU A 94 10.63 7.04 -14.76
CA LEU A 94 10.38 7.44 -13.36
C LEU A 94 10.36 8.97 -13.28
N PRO A 95 9.35 9.57 -12.61
CA PRO A 95 9.35 11.01 -12.32
C PRO A 95 10.63 11.44 -11.57
N THR A 96 11.16 12.60 -11.89
CA THR A 96 12.47 13.08 -11.38
C THR A 96 12.54 13.13 -9.86
N ASP A 97 11.43 13.43 -9.21
CA ASP A 97 11.36 13.61 -7.75
C ASP A 97 10.80 12.38 -7.01
N ASP A 98 10.62 11.26 -7.69
CA ASP A 98 10.12 10.06 -7.05
C ASP A 98 11.26 9.32 -6.33
N PRO A 99 11.19 9.16 -4.98
CA PRO A 99 12.26 8.51 -4.23
C PRO A 99 12.32 7.01 -4.56
N LEU A 100 13.53 6.46 -4.59
CA LEU A 100 13.77 5.04 -4.82
C LEU A 100 13.32 4.18 -3.64
N GLN A 101 13.27 4.75 -2.44
CA GLN A 101 12.91 4.05 -1.21
C GLN A 101 12.07 4.96 -0.31
N ARG A 102 11.03 4.38 0.27
CA ARG A 102 10.25 4.95 1.39
C ARG A 102 9.91 3.85 2.36
N CYS A 103 10.42 3.95 3.58
CA CYS A 103 10.17 2.99 4.63
C CYS A 103 9.96 3.74 5.96
N PRO A 104 8.83 3.55 6.65
CA PRO A 104 8.60 4.21 7.93
C PRO A 104 9.38 3.53 9.05
N ASP A 105 9.91 4.34 9.96
CA ASP A 105 10.37 3.87 11.26
C ASP A 105 9.19 3.97 12.25
N ILE A 106 8.70 2.84 12.72
CA ILE A 106 7.56 2.74 13.63
C ILE A 106 7.98 2.44 15.09
N THR A 107 9.23 2.62 15.43
CA THR A 107 9.75 2.36 16.79
C THR A 107 8.94 3.11 17.85
N ARG A 108 8.61 4.37 17.60
CA ARG A 108 7.85 5.18 18.54
C ARG A 108 6.41 4.70 18.70
N ALA A 109 5.76 4.28 17.61
CA ALA A 109 4.42 3.70 17.66
C ALA A 109 4.39 2.40 18.49
N ARG A 110 5.37 1.53 18.30
CA ARG A 110 5.52 0.31 19.10
C ARG A 110 5.66 0.61 20.58
N ARG A 111 6.52 1.58 20.92
CA ARG A 111 6.82 1.93 22.31
C ARG A 111 5.68 2.66 23.00
N LEU A 112 5.08 3.68 22.36
CA LEU A 112 4.09 4.55 22.98
C LEU A 112 2.67 4.04 22.86
N LEU A 113 2.34 3.34 21.77
CA LEU A 113 0.98 2.92 21.44
C LEU A 113 0.80 1.41 21.52
N ASP A 114 1.86 0.64 21.75
CA ASP A 114 1.84 -0.83 21.63
C ASP A 114 1.22 -1.26 20.29
N TRP A 115 1.57 -0.53 19.23
CA TRP A 115 1.00 -0.69 17.90
C TRP A 115 2.03 -1.19 16.90
N GLN A 116 1.63 -2.13 16.08
CA GLN A 116 2.33 -2.56 14.88
C GLN A 116 1.31 -3.07 13.85
N PRO A 117 1.64 -3.05 12.55
CA PRO A 117 0.76 -3.62 11.54
C PRO A 117 0.65 -5.14 11.70
N LYS A 118 -0.55 -5.67 11.51
CA LYS A 118 -0.87 -7.09 11.70
C LYS A 118 -1.30 -7.79 10.42
N VAL A 119 -1.80 -7.06 9.43
CA VAL A 119 -2.33 -7.64 8.19
C VAL A 119 -1.19 -7.82 7.19
N PRO A 120 -0.89 -9.06 6.78
CA PRO A 120 0.08 -9.32 5.72
C PRO A 120 -0.36 -8.72 4.39
N LEU A 121 0.61 -8.34 3.54
CA LEU A 121 0.33 -7.69 2.26
C LEU A 121 -0.64 -8.50 1.38
N ASP A 122 -0.41 -9.79 1.24
CA ASP A 122 -1.24 -10.64 0.38
C ASP A 122 -2.69 -10.75 0.87
N GLU A 123 -2.91 -10.80 2.18
CA GLU A 123 -4.25 -10.80 2.77
C GLU A 123 -4.96 -9.46 2.51
N GLY A 124 -4.28 -8.35 2.75
CA GLY A 124 -4.84 -7.02 2.51
C GLY A 124 -5.11 -6.76 1.03
N LEU A 125 -4.22 -7.21 0.14
CA LEU A 125 -4.43 -7.11 -1.31
C LEU A 125 -5.64 -7.92 -1.77
N ALA A 126 -5.83 -9.15 -1.28
CA ALA A 126 -6.99 -9.97 -1.62
C ALA A 126 -8.30 -9.26 -1.27
N LYS A 127 -8.42 -8.73 -0.07
CA LYS A 127 -9.60 -7.96 0.37
C LYS A 127 -9.80 -6.70 -0.47
N THR A 128 -8.72 -6.04 -0.88
CA THR A 128 -8.79 -4.84 -1.71
C THR A 128 -9.24 -5.18 -3.14
N VAL A 129 -8.71 -6.25 -3.74
CA VAL A 129 -9.14 -6.73 -5.06
C VAL A 129 -10.62 -7.10 -5.05
N ASP A 130 -11.09 -7.81 -4.02
CA ASP A 130 -12.51 -8.19 -3.91
C ASP A 130 -13.43 -6.96 -3.85
N TYR A 131 -13.02 -5.93 -3.13
CA TYR A 131 -13.75 -4.66 -3.13
C TYR A 131 -13.80 -4.03 -4.54
N PHE A 132 -12.65 -3.96 -5.22
CA PHE A 132 -12.58 -3.35 -6.55
C PHE A 132 -13.38 -4.11 -7.61
N ARG A 133 -13.50 -5.44 -7.51
CA ARG A 133 -14.37 -6.23 -8.38
C ARG A 133 -15.83 -5.79 -8.35
N GLY A 134 -16.27 -5.22 -7.24
CA GLY A 134 -17.62 -4.71 -7.07
C GLY A 134 -17.84 -3.27 -7.57
N VAL A 135 -16.77 -2.50 -7.82
CA VAL A 135 -16.84 -1.06 -8.15
C VAL A 135 -16.19 -0.68 -9.48
N VAL A 136 -15.46 -1.60 -10.09
CA VAL A 136 -14.78 -1.38 -11.38
C VAL A 136 -15.44 -2.09 -12.55
#